data_367142e70c549b0075764021fc2bb12e
#
_entry.id   367142e70c549b0075764021fc2bb12e
#
_cell.length_a   1.000
_cell.length_b   1.000
_cell.length_c   1.000
_cell.angle_alpha   90.00
_cell.angle_beta   90.00
_cell.angle_gamma   90.00
#
_symmetry.space_group_name_H-M   'P 1'
#
loop_
_entity.id
_entity.type
_entity.pdbx_description
1 polymer ?
#
loop_
_entity_poly.entity_id
_entity_poly.type
_entity_poly.pdbx_seq_one_letter_code
_entity_poly.pdbx_strand_id
1 'polypeptide(L)'
;MIAIRYHDSTKHHFSRFAPSLGYLDWATQPNPFRRYDGAVVRELPRASLATTVPYTALYDPPSQRFDQASGLVPQAIDDGSVGEFLRCSMGLSAWKQYGQSRWALRVNPSSGNLHPTEAWIVRDGRVCHYAPREHALEERCVFDSRPSGSAEYFLVALTSITWREAWKYGERAFRYCQHDTGHAIGALRFAAAMLGWRMQLLPAWSDPQIATLLGLDRDADYEGAEREEPECIALVATQPGLGIRDSGLDPDPDVLVDAARRATWCGRANRLSSDHVQWPLIEEVTRATRYPGVRDPGSRIRDQKPDESRTSGSRIPDPRTFPLVTSSFGGEARSRSIRAAFSSATHFS
;
A
#
# COMPACT_ATOMS: atom_id res chain seq x y z
N MET A 1 -25.30 -4.92 6.92
CA MET A 1 -23.84 -4.74 7.00
C MET A 1 -23.38 -4.02 5.74
N ILE A 2 -22.75 -2.85 5.86
CA ILE A 2 -22.44 -1.95 4.72
C ILE A 2 -21.48 -2.60 3.68
N ALA A 3 -20.46 -3.36 4.11
CA ALA A 3 -19.53 -4.01 3.20
C ALA A 3 -20.20 -5.00 2.23
N ILE A 4 -21.22 -5.75 2.70
CA ILE A 4 -21.99 -6.66 1.84
C ILE A 4 -22.84 -5.84 0.86
N ARG A 5 -23.53 -4.79 1.35
CA ARG A 5 -24.31 -3.87 0.50
C ARG A 5 -23.40 -3.26 -0.59
N TYR A 6 -22.21 -2.77 -0.22
CA TYR A 6 -21.24 -2.24 -1.16
C TYR A 6 -20.81 -3.31 -2.18
N HIS A 7 -20.46 -4.52 -1.70
CA HIS A 7 -20.11 -5.62 -2.60
C HIS A 7 -21.21 -5.90 -3.61
N ASP A 8 -22.45 -6.04 -3.15
CA ASP A 8 -23.59 -6.39 -4.02
C ASP A 8 -23.97 -5.27 -4.99
N SER A 9 -23.85 -4.00 -4.60
CA SER A 9 -24.15 -2.86 -5.47
C SER A 9 -23.05 -2.61 -6.51
N THR A 10 -21.79 -2.95 -6.20
CA THR A 10 -20.64 -2.63 -7.07
C THR A 10 -20.04 -3.81 -7.83
N LYS A 11 -20.44 -5.06 -7.54
CA LYS A 11 -20.02 -6.20 -8.36
C LYS A 11 -20.64 -6.14 -9.75
N HIS A 12 -19.95 -6.65 -10.76
CA HIS A 12 -20.48 -6.74 -12.12
C HIS A 12 -21.61 -7.76 -12.20
N HIS A 13 -22.65 -7.40 -12.98
CA HIS A 13 -23.72 -8.27 -13.40
C HIS A 13 -23.89 -8.16 -14.92
N PHE A 14 -24.45 -9.18 -15.55
CA PHE A 14 -24.76 -9.14 -16.98
C PHE A 14 -25.74 -8.03 -17.38
N SER A 15 -26.64 -7.67 -16.47
CA SER A 15 -27.73 -6.73 -16.72
C SER A 15 -27.63 -5.43 -15.92
N ARG A 16 -26.59 -5.27 -15.09
CA ARG A 16 -26.47 -4.09 -14.22
C ARG A 16 -24.99 -3.72 -14.01
N PHE A 17 -24.68 -2.45 -14.19
CA PHE A 17 -23.39 -1.86 -13.87
C PHE A 17 -23.48 -1.05 -12.56
N ALA A 18 -22.36 -0.93 -11.87
CA ALA A 18 -22.26 -0.03 -10.71
C ALA A 18 -22.43 1.43 -11.15
N PRO A 19 -22.99 2.28 -10.29
CA PRO A 19 -23.10 3.70 -10.57
C PRO A 19 -21.74 4.33 -10.91
N SER A 20 -21.72 5.08 -12.00
CA SER A 20 -20.62 5.91 -12.46
C SER A 20 -21.19 7.10 -13.24
N LEU A 21 -20.37 8.09 -13.58
CA LEU A 21 -20.84 9.22 -14.37
C LEU A 21 -21.23 8.82 -15.81
N GLY A 22 -20.77 7.68 -16.32
CA GLY A 22 -21.03 7.23 -17.67
C GLY A 22 -20.22 7.95 -18.75
N TYR A 23 -19.46 8.98 -18.40
CA TYR A 23 -18.53 9.70 -19.25
C TYR A 23 -17.30 10.11 -18.45
N LEU A 24 -16.21 10.49 -19.14
CA LEU A 24 -14.99 11.00 -18.52
C LEU A 24 -14.88 12.50 -18.79
N ASP A 25 -14.90 13.29 -17.73
CA ASP A 25 -14.53 14.69 -17.79
C ASP A 25 -13.01 14.83 -17.65
N TRP A 26 -12.34 14.94 -18.77
CA TRP A 26 -10.88 15.04 -18.81
C TRP A 26 -10.33 16.33 -18.17
N ALA A 27 -11.15 17.36 -18.00
CA ALA A 27 -10.74 18.61 -17.32
C ALA A 27 -10.56 18.40 -15.81
N THR A 28 -11.21 17.38 -15.26
CA THR A 28 -11.12 17.02 -13.84
C THR A 28 -10.26 15.78 -13.58
N GLN A 29 -9.55 15.27 -14.62
CA GLN A 29 -8.68 14.11 -14.45
C GLN A 29 -7.67 14.34 -13.34
N PRO A 30 -7.62 13.46 -12.30
CA PRO A 30 -6.68 13.62 -11.21
C PRO A 30 -5.23 13.50 -11.65
N ASN A 31 -4.39 14.40 -11.15
CA ASN A 31 -2.94 14.26 -11.27
C ASN A 31 -2.49 12.97 -10.58
N PRO A 32 -1.76 12.07 -11.27
CA PRO A 32 -1.29 10.81 -10.67
C PRO A 32 -0.10 10.99 -9.70
N PHE A 33 0.32 12.23 -9.44
CA PHE A 33 1.47 12.54 -8.61
C PHE A 33 1.06 13.40 -7.42
N ARG A 34 0.91 12.77 -6.26
CA ARG A 34 0.83 13.47 -4.97
C ARG A 34 2.17 14.11 -4.67
N ARG A 35 2.13 15.33 -4.17
CA ARG A 35 3.27 16.07 -3.64
C ARG A 35 2.87 16.73 -2.33
N TYR A 36 3.87 16.99 -1.51
CA TYR A 36 3.71 17.76 -0.29
C TYR A 36 4.53 19.04 -0.38
N ASP A 37 3.89 20.10 -0.90
CA ASP A 37 4.54 21.39 -1.13
C ASP A 37 5.05 22.00 0.18
N GLY A 38 6.34 22.34 0.21
CA GLY A 38 7.04 22.83 1.40
C GLY A 38 7.70 21.73 2.25
N ALA A 39 7.55 20.46 1.91
CA ALA A 39 8.36 19.39 2.50
C ALA A 39 9.81 19.43 2.00
N VAL A 40 10.75 18.97 2.83
CA VAL A 40 12.15 18.84 2.42
C VAL A 40 12.27 17.66 1.47
N VAL A 41 12.76 17.93 0.26
CA VAL A 41 12.92 16.89 -0.79
C VAL A 41 14.32 16.30 -0.72
N ARG A 42 14.40 14.98 -0.62
CA ARG A 42 15.66 14.21 -0.65
C ARG A 42 15.61 13.29 -1.88
N GLU A 43 16.39 13.62 -2.89
CA GLU A 43 16.54 12.79 -4.07
C GLU A 43 17.16 11.44 -3.68
N LEU A 44 16.60 10.37 -4.23
CA LEU A 44 17.12 9.03 -4.04
C LEU A 44 18.10 8.67 -5.16
N PRO A 45 19.24 8.06 -4.82
CA PRO A 45 20.15 7.57 -5.84
C PRO A 45 19.49 6.53 -6.73
N ARG A 46 19.77 6.60 -8.03
CA ARG A 46 19.43 5.53 -8.99
C ARG A 46 20.61 4.58 -9.08
N ALA A 47 20.83 3.83 -8.02
CA ALA A 47 21.88 2.83 -7.99
C ALA A 47 21.50 1.64 -8.89
N SER A 48 22.48 1.12 -9.63
CA SER A 48 22.35 -0.20 -10.24
C SER A 48 22.70 -1.23 -9.18
N LEU A 49 21.85 -2.24 -8.98
CA LEU A 49 22.20 -3.36 -8.11
C LEU A 49 23.45 -4.05 -8.67
N ALA A 50 24.48 -4.17 -7.85
CA ALA A 50 25.71 -4.85 -8.21
C ALA A 50 25.51 -6.36 -8.42
N THR A 51 24.45 -6.92 -7.83
CA THR A 51 24.13 -8.35 -7.89
C THR A 51 22.66 -8.52 -8.25
N THR A 52 22.39 -9.25 -9.32
CA THR A 52 21.03 -9.61 -9.73
C THR A 52 20.67 -10.98 -9.17
N VAL A 53 19.61 -11.04 -8.40
CA VAL A 53 19.03 -12.32 -7.96
C VAL A 53 18.32 -12.97 -9.15
N PRO A 54 18.60 -14.25 -9.46
CA PRO A 54 17.87 -14.97 -10.52
C PRO A 54 16.36 -14.96 -10.25
N TYR A 55 15.55 -14.81 -11.30
CA TYR A 55 14.09 -14.73 -11.17
C TYR A 55 13.50 -15.91 -10.38
N THR A 56 14.00 -17.12 -10.62
CA THR A 56 13.57 -18.34 -9.91
C THR A 56 13.83 -18.26 -8.42
N ALA A 57 14.96 -17.67 -8.01
CA ALA A 57 15.33 -17.52 -6.60
C ALA A 57 14.48 -16.48 -5.85
N LEU A 58 13.72 -15.62 -6.54
CA LEU A 58 12.81 -14.67 -5.87
C LEU A 58 11.70 -15.36 -5.08
N TYR A 59 11.38 -16.61 -5.42
CA TYR A 59 10.36 -17.43 -4.75
C TYR A 59 10.92 -18.28 -3.61
N ASP A 60 12.24 -18.41 -3.54
CA ASP A 60 12.89 -19.19 -2.49
C ASP A 60 12.86 -18.44 -1.15
N PRO A 61 12.82 -19.13 -0.02
CA PRO A 61 13.02 -18.54 1.29
C PRO A 61 14.35 -17.75 1.34
N PRO A 62 14.42 -16.61 2.03
CA PRO A 62 15.65 -15.82 2.13
C PRO A 62 16.87 -16.63 2.61
N SER A 63 16.69 -17.60 3.51
CA SER A 63 17.72 -18.50 4.00
C SER A 63 18.33 -19.41 2.93
N GLN A 64 17.59 -19.69 1.85
CA GLN A 64 18.10 -20.47 0.71
C GLN A 64 18.64 -19.58 -0.40
N ARG A 65 18.12 -18.36 -0.51
CA ARG A 65 18.49 -17.38 -1.55
C ARG A 65 19.81 -16.69 -1.26
N PHE A 66 20.05 -16.37 0.02
CA PHE A 66 21.21 -15.62 0.50
C PHE A 66 22.03 -16.48 1.46
N ASP A 67 22.39 -17.69 1.03
CA ASP A 67 23.28 -18.59 1.73
C ASP A 67 24.71 -18.49 1.19
N GLN A 68 25.64 -19.17 1.88
CA GLN A 68 27.05 -19.20 1.45
C GLN A 68 27.24 -19.85 0.07
N ALA A 69 26.35 -20.75 -0.33
CA ALA A 69 26.44 -21.46 -1.59
C ALA A 69 26.02 -20.56 -2.78
N SER A 70 25.07 -19.65 -2.57
CA SER A 70 24.64 -18.71 -3.60
C SER A 70 25.61 -17.55 -3.82
N GLY A 71 26.45 -17.23 -2.82
CA GLY A 71 27.33 -16.07 -2.83
C GLY A 71 26.58 -14.72 -2.83
N LEU A 72 25.26 -14.73 -2.66
CA LEU A 72 24.45 -13.52 -2.60
C LEU A 72 24.43 -12.97 -1.17
N VAL A 73 24.61 -11.66 -1.02
CA VAL A 73 24.59 -10.97 0.27
C VAL A 73 23.42 -9.98 0.27
N PRO A 74 22.60 -9.95 1.35
CA PRO A 74 21.58 -8.92 1.49
C PRO A 74 22.21 -7.52 1.42
N GLN A 75 21.57 -6.62 0.69
CA GLN A 75 22.00 -5.22 0.63
C GLN A 75 21.80 -4.55 2.00
N ALA A 76 22.76 -3.70 2.40
CA ALA A 76 22.58 -2.83 3.56
C ALA A 76 21.40 -1.87 3.32
N ILE A 77 20.71 -1.45 4.38
CA ILE A 77 19.63 -0.46 4.29
C ILE A 77 20.25 0.94 4.34
N ASP A 78 20.33 1.58 3.19
CA ASP A 78 20.78 2.95 2.99
C ASP A 78 19.88 3.68 1.97
N ASP A 79 20.16 4.94 1.66
CA ASP A 79 19.36 5.71 0.70
C ASP A 79 19.43 5.13 -0.72
N GLY A 80 20.55 4.52 -1.11
CA GLY A 80 20.71 3.88 -2.42
C GLY A 80 19.85 2.63 -2.57
N SER A 81 19.92 1.73 -1.59
CA SER A 81 19.17 0.48 -1.60
C SER A 81 17.67 0.70 -1.36
N VAL A 82 17.28 1.66 -0.50
CA VAL A 82 15.87 2.10 -0.34
C VAL A 82 15.37 2.77 -1.64
N GLY A 83 16.20 3.56 -2.30
CA GLY A 83 15.89 4.11 -3.62
C GLY A 83 15.61 3.00 -4.64
N GLU A 84 16.45 1.98 -4.70
CA GLU A 84 16.26 0.85 -5.61
C GLU A 84 15.00 0.03 -5.26
N PHE A 85 14.73 -0.20 -3.97
CA PHE A 85 13.50 -0.82 -3.50
C PHE A 85 12.26 -0.09 -4.00
N LEU A 86 12.21 1.23 -3.83
CA LEU A 86 11.08 2.05 -4.28
C LEU A 86 11.00 2.12 -5.80
N ARG A 87 12.14 2.24 -6.48
CA ARG A 87 12.20 2.27 -7.95
C ARG A 87 11.63 0.98 -8.57
N CYS A 88 11.96 -0.17 -7.99
CA CYS A 88 11.55 -1.49 -8.46
C CYS A 88 10.14 -1.92 -7.98
N SER A 89 9.47 -1.12 -7.15
CA SER A 89 8.12 -1.43 -6.64
C SER A 89 7.09 -0.36 -6.97
N MET A 90 7.31 0.88 -6.55
CA MET A 90 6.34 2.00 -6.65
C MET A 90 6.78 3.07 -7.66
N GLY A 91 7.98 2.93 -8.21
CA GLY A 91 8.59 3.90 -9.14
C GLY A 91 7.96 3.89 -10.53
N LEU A 92 8.37 4.87 -11.34
CA LEU A 92 7.97 4.91 -12.74
C LEU A 92 8.71 3.83 -13.53
N SER A 93 7.96 3.04 -14.29
CA SER A 93 8.52 2.01 -15.19
C SER A 93 8.72 2.55 -16.61
N ALA A 94 7.81 3.39 -17.10
CA ALA A 94 7.89 3.96 -18.44
C ALA A 94 7.01 5.21 -18.59
N TRP A 95 7.27 5.95 -19.65
CA TRP A 95 6.36 6.95 -20.20
C TRP A 95 5.82 6.45 -21.53
N LYS A 96 4.51 6.55 -21.72
CA LYS A 96 3.85 6.34 -23.01
C LYS A 96 3.39 7.66 -23.58
N GLN A 97 3.35 7.72 -24.91
CA GLN A 97 2.85 8.88 -25.64
C GLN A 97 2.05 8.42 -26.86
N TYR A 98 0.92 9.06 -27.09
CA TYR A 98 0.14 8.89 -28.30
C TYR A 98 -0.40 10.27 -28.72
N GLY A 99 0.00 10.74 -29.91
CA GLY A 99 -0.25 12.11 -30.34
C GLY A 99 0.31 13.13 -29.34
N GLN A 100 -0.53 14.02 -28.85
CA GLN A 100 -0.19 15.01 -27.82
C GLN A 100 -0.36 14.49 -26.38
N SER A 101 -0.99 13.35 -26.20
CA SER A 101 -1.23 12.77 -24.87
C SER A 101 -0.01 11.98 -24.40
N ARG A 102 0.44 12.26 -23.18
CA ARG A 102 1.55 11.56 -22.52
C ARG A 102 1.15 11.15 -21.11
N TRP A 103 1.44 9.89 -20.75
CA TRP A 103 1.15 9.37 -19.41
C TRP A 103 2.25 8.46 -18.88
N ALA A 104 2.36 8.42 -17.56
CA ALA A 104 3.31 7.58 -16.86
C ALA A 104 2.73 6.20 -16.56
N LEU A 105 3.59 5.18 -16.54
CA LEU A 105 3.32 3.87 -15.98
C LEU A 105 4.17 3.68 -14.74
N ARG A 106 3.62 3.07 -13.70
CA ARG A 106 4.36 2.64 -12.51
C ARG A 106 4.68 1.14 -12.59
N VAL A 107 5.60 0.67 -11.75
CA VAL A 107 5.92 -0.75 -11.63
C VAL A 107 4.74 -1.51 -11.04
N ASN A 108 4.13 -0.99 -9.96
CA ASN A 108 2.90 -1.55 -9.42
C ASN A 108 1.73 -1.32 -10.38
N PRO A 109 1.03 -2.39 -10.82
CA PRO A 109 -0.15 -2.25 -11.66
C PRO A 109 -1.24 -1.43 -10.96
N SER A 110 -2.02 -0.69 -11.75
CA SER A 110 -3.15 0.08 -11.24
C SER A 110 -4.32 0.01 -12.20
N SER A 111 -5.52 -0.07 -11.66
CA SER A 111 -6.77 -0.07 -12.41
C SER A 111 -6.87 1.22 -13.23
N GLY A 112 -7.04 1.08 -14.55
CA GLY A 112 -7.12 2.22 -15.45
C GLY A 112 -5.89 3.12 -15.50
N ASN A 113 -4.76 2.73 -14.90
CA ASN A 113 -3.52 3.51 -14.79
C ASN A 113 -3.71 4.84 -14.02
N LEU A 114 -4.55 4.83 -12.99
CA LEU A 114 -4.91 6.02 -12.20
C LEU A 114 -4.05 6.17 -10.93
N HIS A 115 -3.38 5.10 -10.51
CA HIS A 115 -2.39 5.08 -9.44
C HIS A 115 -2.89 5.69 -8.11
N PRO A 116 -3.98 5.17 -7.52
CA PRO A 116 -4.51 5.68 -6.26
C PRO A 116 -3.56 5.46 -5.08
N THR A 117 -2.68 4.46 -5.16
CA THR A 117 -1.83 4.03 -4.06
C THR A 117 -0.57 4.88 -3.97
N GLU A 118 -0.32 5.46 -2.79
CA GLU A 118 0.89 6.18 -2.43
C GLU A 118 1.73 5.34 -1.45
N ALA A 119 3.04 5.61 -1.39
CA ALA A 119 3.98 4.92 -0.52
C ALA A 119 4.68 5.88 0.43
N TRP A 120 4.87 5.41 1.67
CA TRP A 120 5.49 6.14 2.76
C TRP A 120 6.62 5.32 3.35
N ILE A 121 7.70 5.99 3.75
CA ILE A 121 8.84 5.37 4.44
C ILE A 121 8.97 6.00 5.81
N VAL A 122 9.09 5.16 6.85
CA VAL A 122 9.44 5.59 8.20
C VAL A 122 10.79 4.96 8.54
N ARG A 123 11.83 5.79 8.63
CA ARG A 123 13.21 5.35 8.88
C ARG A 123 13.99 6.44 9.61
N ASP A 124 14.85 6.06 10.54
CA ASP A 124 15.77 6.95 11.24
C ASP A 124 15.07 8.16 11.87
N GLY A 125 13.86 7.94 12.46
CA GLY A 125 13.07 9.02 13.07
C GLY A 125 12.45 9.98 12.05
N ARG A 126 12.28 9.59 10.81
CA ARG A 126 11.70 10.40 9.74
C ARG A 126 10.49 9.71 9.14
N VAL A 127 9.46 10.49 8.84
CA VAL A 127 8.31 10.07 8.04
C VAL A 127 8.41 10.78 6.70
N CYS A 128 8.48 10.01 5.62
CA CYS A 128 8.68 10.52 4.28
C CYS A 128 7.64 9.94 3.32
N HIS A 129 7.04 10.80 2.50
CA HIS A 129 6.25 10.40 1.34
C HIS A 129 7.19 10.14 0.14
N TYR A 130 6.92 9.09 -0.63
CA TYR A 130 7.68 8.82 -1.86
C TYR A 130 7.07 9.53 -3.06
N ALA A 131 7.83 10.42 -3.68
CA ALA A 131 7.47 11.12 -4.91
C ALA A 131 8.04 10.37 -6.14
N PRO A 132 7.26 9.50 -6.82
CA PRO A 132 7.77 8.60 -7.84
C PRO A 132 8.25 9.29 -9.11
N ARG A 133 7.71 10.46 -9.45
CA ARG A 133 8.11 11.22 -10.62
C ARG A 133 9.53 11.75 -10.50
N GLU A 134 9.85 12.27 -9.34
CA GLU A 134 11.15 12.83 -9.00
C GLU A 134 12.13 11.74 -8.53
N HIS A 135 11.62 10.59 -8.13
CA HIS A 135 12.35 9.54 -7.43
C HIS A 135 12.99 10.08 -6.15
N ALA A 136 12.18 10.66 -5.30
CA ALA A 136 12.61 11.36 -4.11
C ALA A 136 11.72 11.04 -2.90
N LEU A 137 12.24 11.28 -1.71
CA LEU A 137 11.49 11.27 -0.46
C LEU A 137 11.16 12.72 -0.08
N GLU A 138 9.90 12.99 0.20
CA GLU A 138 9.40 14.24 0.79
C GLU A 138 9.31 14.04 2.30
N GLU A 139 10.25 14.62 3.05
CA GLU A 139 10.30 14.52 4.49
C GLU A 139 9.17 15.35 5.11
N ARG A 140 8.22 14.65 5.73
CA ARG A 140 7.02 15.25 6.30
C ARG A 140 7.20 15.61 7.78
N CYS A 141 7.90 14.77 8.51
CA CYS A 141 8.28 15.09 9.88
C CYS A 141 9.56 14.38 10.30
N VAL A 142 10.19 14.92 11.34
CA VAL A 142 11.35 14.33 12.03
C VAL A 142 11.06 14.28 13.51
N PHE A 143 11.33 13.15 14.14
CA PHE A 143 11.17 12.96 15.58
C PHE A 143 12.36 12.23 16.21
N ASP A 144 12.63 12.48 17.49
CA ASP A 144 13.79 11.98 18.23
C ASP A 144 13.65 10.52 18.70
N SER A 145 12.83 9.72 18.10
CA SER A 145 12.81 8.30 18.44
C SER A 145 13.69 7.51 17.48
N ARG A 146 14.96 7.32 17.85
CA ARG A 146 15.71 6.22 17.27
C ARG A 146 15.25 4.96 17.97
N PRO A 147 14.65 3.97 17.25
CA PRO A 147 14.52 2.64 17.81
C PRO A 147 15.90 2.21 18.27
N SER A 148 16.00 1.72 19.51
CA SER A 148 17.26 1.20 20.08
C SER A 148 17.70 0.01 19.24
N GLY A 149 18.75 0.16 18.44
CA GLY A 149 19.26 -0.89 17.55
C GLY A 149 19.40 -0.36 16.11
N SER A 150 20.62 -0.19 15.69
CA SER A 150 21.01 0.31 14.38
C SER A 150 20.19 -0.24 13.20
N ALA A 151 19.71 0.63 12.36
CA ALA A 151 19.60 0.63 10.89
C ALA A 151 19.37 -0.68 10.10
N GLU A 152 18.84 -1.75 10.71
CA GLU A 152 18.59 -3.02 10.01
C GLU A 152 17.16 -3.14 9.48
N TYR A 153 16.32 -2.13 9.70
CA TYR A 153 14.94 -2.13 9.23
C TYR A 153 14.37 -0.72 8.97
N PHE A 154 13.27 -0.68 8.23
CA PHE A 154 12.42 0.49 8.08
C PHE A 154 10.95 0.04 7.95
N LEU A 155 10.02 0.98 8.12
CA LEU A 155 8.62 0.73 7.81
C LEU A 155 8.27 1.29 6.45
N VAL A 156 7.48 0.53 5.69
CA VAL A 156 6.80 1.00 4.49
C VAL A 156 5.30 0.96 4.74
N ALA A 157 4.62 2.08 4.50
CA ALA A 157 3.16 2.13 4.58
C ALA A 157 2.57 2.49 3.21
N LEU A 158 1.36 2.02 2.98
CA LEU A 158 0.57 2.30 1.79
C LEU A 158 -0.69 3.06 2.18
N THR A 159 -1.06 4.01 1.33
CA THR A 159 -2.29 4.79 1.42
C THR A 159 -3.00 4.81 0.08
N SER A 160 -4.29 5.14 0.06
CA SER A 160 -5.07 5.29 -1.16
C SER A 160 -5.72 6.67 -1.25
N ILE A 161 -5.62 7.29 -2.42
CA ILE A 161 -6.39 8.48 -2.80
C ILE A 161 -7.58 8.02 -3.65
N THR A 162 -8.69 7.75 -2.99
CA THR A 162 -9.85 7.09 -3.61
C THR A 162 -10.42 7.87 -4.79
N TRP A 163 -10.32 9.22 -4.78
CA TRP A 163 -10.81 10.06 -5.87
C TRP A 163 -10.16 9.72 -7.22
N ARG A 164 -8.90 9.32 -7.26
CA ARG A 164 -8.24 8.94 -8.53
C ARG A 164 -9.00 7.83 -9.24
N GLU A 165 -9.47 6.82 -8.50
CA GLU A 165 -10.29 5.73 -9.05
C GLU A 165 -11.75 6.17 -9.25
N ALA A 166 -12.31 6.98 -8.34
CA ALA A 166 -13.69 7.42 -8.39
C ALA A 166 -13.99 8.32 -9.59
N TRP A 167 -13.02 9.11 -10.03
CA TRP A 167 -13.12 9.92 -11.24
C TRP A 167 -13.53 9.09 -12.48
N LYS A 168 -13.04 7.86 -12.59
CA LYS A 168 -13.31 6.99 -13.73
C LYS A 168 -14.38 5.94 -13.44
N TYR A 169 -14.33 5.34 -12.26
CA TYR A 169 -15.09 4.14 -11.93
C TYR A 169 -16.24 4.37 -10.94
N GLY A 170 -16.47 5.63 -10.52
CA GLY A 170 -17.55 5.98 -9.61
C GLY A 170 -17.49 5.15 -8.33
N GLU A 171 -18.63 4.59 -7.91
CA GLU A 171 -18.72 3.81 -6.67
C GLU A 171 -17.81 2.58 -6.61
N ARG A 172 -17.31 2.08 -7.73
CA ARG A 172 -16.37 0.93 -7.73
C ARG A 172 -14.98 1.28 -7.22
N ALA A 173 -14.67 2.57 -7.04
CA ALA A 173 -13.33 3.05 -6.71
C ALA A 173 -12.74 2.39 -5.46
N PHE A 174 -13.48 2.25 -4.38
CA PHE A 174 -13.00 1.58 -3.16
C PHE A 174 -12.48 0.17 -3.46
N ARG A 175 -13.21 -0.62 -4.28
CA ARG A 175 -12.79 -1.96 -4.69
C ARG A 175 -11.48 -1.94 -5.48
N TYR A 176 -11.31 -0.98 -6.38
CA TYR A 176 -10.10 -0.87 -7.19
C TYR A 176 -8.90 -0.42 -6.34
N CYS A 177 -9.08 0.51 -5.40
CA CYS A 177 -8.03 0.86 -4.43
C CYS A 177 -7.53 -0.37 -3.66
N GLN A 178 -8.44 -1.26 -3.21
CA GLN A 178 -8.05 -2.49 -2.51
C GLN A 178 -7.26 -3.46 -3.42
N HIS A 179 -7.63 -3.58 -4.71
CA HIS A 179 -6.87 -4.38 -5.68
C HIS A 179 -5.49 -3.78 -5.92
N ASP A 180 -5.41 -2.47 -6.11
CA ASP A 180 -4.16 -1.77 -6.40
C ASP A 180 -3.21 -1.80 -5.19
N THR A 181 -3.74 -1.71 -3.97
CA THR A 181 -2.98 -1.96 -2.73
C THR A 181 -2.40 -3.37 -2.71
N GLY A 182 -3.19 -4.38 -3.09
CA GLY A 182 -2.70 -5.76 -3.21
C GLY A 182 -1.57 -5.91 -4.23
N HIS A 183 -1.67 -5.24 -5.38
CA HIS A 183 -0.60 -5.19 -6.39
C HIS A 183 0.65 -4.49 -5.85
N ALA A 184 0.50 -3.39 -5.12
CA ALA A 184 1.61 -2.66 -4.51
C ALA A 184 2.33 -3.51 -3.45
N ILE A 185 1.59 -4.22 -2.58
CA ILE A 185 2.16 -5.19 -1.61
C ILE A 185 2.98 -6.25 -2.36
N GLY A 186 2.45 -6.80 -3.46
CA GLY A 186 3.17 -7.77 -4.29
C GLY A 186 4.47 -7.21 -4.85
N ALA A 187 4.43 -6.01 -5.44
CA ALA A 187 5.59 -5.33 -6.00
C ALA A 187 6.66 -5.04 -4.93
N LEU A 188 6.25 -4.54 -3.75
CA LEU A 188 7.15 -4.30 -2.61
C LEU A 188 7.81 -5.59 -2.13
N ARG A 189 7.07 -6.70 -2.05
CA ARG A 189 7.64 -8.00 -1.64
C ARG A 189 8.69 -8.50 -2.63
N PHE A 190 8.46 -8.37 -3.93
CA PHE A 190 9.45 -8.74 -4.94
C PHE A 190 10.68 -7.84 -4.89
N ALA A 191 10.50 -6.52 -4.75
CA ALA A 191 11.61 -5.58 -4.60
C ALA A 191 12.44 -5.87 -3.34
N ALA A 192 11.80 -6.14 -2.19
CA ALA A 192 12.49 -6.58 -0.98
C ALA A 192 13.29 -7.87 -1.22
N ALA A 193 12.68 -8.85 -1.89
CA ALA A 193 13.31 -10.12 -2.21
C ALA A 193 14.54 -9.96 -3.12
N MET A 194 14.52 -9.02 -4.07
CA MET A 194 15.68 -8.70 -4.93
C MET A 194 16.87 -8.17 -4.13
N LEU A 195 16.61 -7.44 -3.04
CA LEU A 195 17.63 -6.83 -2.18
C LEU A 195 18.10 -7.76 -1.04
N GLY A 196 17.52 -8.95 -0.93
CA GLY A 196 17.79 -9.86 0.18
C GLY A 196 17.04 -9.51 1.46
N TRP A 197 16.05 -8.63 1.37
CA TRP A 197 15.25 -8.19 2.50
C TRP A 197 13.99 -9.03 2.67
N ARG A 198 13.44 -8.97 3.86
CA ARG A 198 12.13 -9.53 4.19
C ARG A 198 11.13 -8.40 4.43
N MET A 199 9.93 -8.59 3.95
CA MET A 199 8.81 -7.69 4.21
C MET A 199 7.71 -8.46 4.95
N GLN A 200 7.24 -7.91 6.06
CA GLN A 200 6.14 -8.45 6.83
C GLN A 200 5.10 -7.37 7.11
N LEU A 201 3.85 -7.64 6.75
CA LEU A 201 2.73 -6.79 7.15
C LEU A 201 2.58 -6.82 8.67
N LEU A 202 2.24 -5.67 9.24
CA LEU A 202 2.02 -5.48 10.67
C LEU A 202 0.52 -5.32 10.96
N PRO A 203 -0.24 -6.43 11.05
CA PRO A 203 -1.70 -6.40 11.15
C PRO A 203 -2.20 -5.93 12.54
N ALA A 204 -1.32 -5.72 13.50
CA ALA A 204 -1.68 -5.17 14.80
C ALA A 204 -1.93 -3.65 14.75
N TRP A 205 -1.38 -2.96 13.76
CA TRP A 205 -1.55 -1.53 13.58
C TRP A 205 -2.96 -1.19 13.13
N SER A 206 -3.62 -0.30 13.85
CA SER A 206 -4.92 0.23 13.46
C SER A 206 -4.80 1.33 12.39
N ASP A 207 -5.86 1.52 11.60
CA ASP A 207 -5.91 2.60 10.62
C ASP A 207 -5.71 3.99 11.28
N PRO A 208 -6.28 4.30 12.45
CA PRO A 208 -5.98 5.55 13.15
C PRO A 208 -4.51 5.72 13.54
N GLN A 209 -3.82 4.64 13.99
CA GLN A 209 -2.40 4.70 14.30
C GLN A 209 -1.57 4.97 13.07
N ILE A 210 -1.86 4.30 11.94
CA ILE A 210 -1.20 4.55 10.65
C ILE A 210 -1.46 5.99 10.21
N ALA A 211 -2.72 6.46 10.28
CA ALA A 211 -3.08 7.82 9.90
C ALA A 211 -2.30 8.87 10.69
N THR A 212 -2.20 8.72 12.02
CA THR A 212 -1.46 9.65 12.86
C THR A 212 0.04 9.58 12.59
N LEU A 213 0.61 8.36 12.43
CA LEU A 213 2.04 8.21 12.12
C LEU A 213 2.43 8.89 10.82
N LEU A 214 1.55 8.85 9.80
CA LEU A 214 1.81 9.44 8.49
C LEU A 214 1.31 10.88 8.35
N GLY A 215 0.63 11.42 9.37
CA GLY A 215 0.05 12.76 9.34
C GLY A 215 -1.16 12.91 8.43
N LEU A 216 -1.89 11.82 8.17
CA LEU A 216 -3.09 11.83 7.33
C LEU A 216 -4.30 12.44 8.05
N ASP A 217 -4.27 12.50 9.38
CA ASP A 217 -5.29 13.10 10.26
C ASP A 217 -5.11 14.63 10.47
N ARG A 218 -4.12 15.22 9.80
CA ARG A 218 -3.78 16.64 9.88
C ARG A 218 -4.59 17.45 8.85
N ASP A 219 -5.78 17.90 9.23
CA ASP A 219 -6.72 18.59 8.33
C ASP A 219 -6.11 19.79 7.60
N ALA A 220 -5.30 20.57 8.27
CA ALA A 220 -4.65 21.75 7.70
C ALA A 220 -3.67 21.44 6.55
N ASP A 221 -3.10 20.23 6.55
CA ASP A 221 -2.15 19.80 5.51
C ASP A 221 -2.86 19.35 4.22
N TYR A 222 -4.20 19.15 4.27
CA TYR A 222 -5.04 18.71 3.16
C TYR A 222 -6.11 19.75 2.76
N GLU A 223 -5.96 20.99 3.20
CA GLU A 223 -6.93 22.03 2.85
C GLU A 223 -7.01 22.26 1.33
N GLY A 224 -8.17 21.97 0.74
CA GLY A 224 -8.39 22.05 -0.71
C GLY A 224 -7.75 20.90 -1.54
N ALA A 225 -7.21 19.87 -0.88
CA ALA A 225 -6.63 18.70 -1.52
C ALA A 225 -7.39 17.42 -1.16
N GLU A 226 -7.26 16.42 -2.00
CA GLU A 226 -7.80 15.09 -1.79
C GLU A 226 -7.12 14.38 -0.62
N ARG A 227 -7.94 13.73 0.22
CA ARG A 227 -7.47 12.95 1.36
C ARG A 227 -6.85 11.64 0.93
N GLU A 228 -5.99 11.12 1.78
CA GLU A 228 -5.45 9.77 1.73
C GLU A 228 -6.06 8.94 2.84
N GLU A 229 -6.46 7.71 2.51
CA GLU A 229 -6.90 6.71 3.48
C GLU A 229 -5.77 5.72 3.75
N PRO A 230 -5.50 5.35 5.02
CA PRO A 230 -4.50 4.35 5.33
C PRO A 230 -4.94 2.96 4.84
N GLU A 231 -4.02 2.17 4.29
CA GLU A 231 -4.31 0.81 3.80
C GLU A 231 -3.56 -0.25 4.60
N CYS A 232 -2.27 -0.11 4.76
CA CYS A 232 -1.46 -1.03 5.55
C CYS A 232 -0.08 -0.46 5.87
N ILE A 233 0.58 -1.10 6.84
CA ILE A 233 1.98 -0.85 7.17
C ILE A 233 2.74 -2.18 7.25
N ALA A 234 4.01 -2.18 6.84
CA ALA A 234 4.88 -3.33 6.86
C ALA A 234 6.26 -2.98 7.37
N LEU A 235 6.89 -3.93 8.04
CA LEU A 235 8.31 -3.90 8.38
C LEU A 235 9.12 -4.51 7.24
N VAL A 236 10.21 -3.84 6.85
CA VAL A 236 11.22 -4.35 5.91
C VAL A 236 12.57 -4.43 6.62
N ALA A 237 13.21 -5.59 6.60
CA ALA A 237 14.44 -5.84 7.32
C ALA A 237 15.41 -6.75 6.55
N THR A 238 16.72 -6.64 6.87
CA THR A 238 17.79 -7.41 6.22
C THR A 238 17.96 -8.81 6.78
N GLN A 239 17.52 -9.10 8.01
CA GLN A 239 17.84 -10.35 8.68
C GLN A 239 17.03 -11.55 8.17
N PRO A 240 17.71 -12.61 7.66
CA PRO A 240 17.09 -13.90 7.43
C PRO A 240 17.08 -14.70 8.75
N GLY A 241 15.95 -15.26 9.14
CA GLY A 241 15.92 -16.39 10.08
C GLY A 241 15.21 -16.22 11.41
N LEU A 242 14.94 -15.00 11.87
CA LEU A 242 14.05 -14.81 13.02
C LEU A 242 12.68 -14.38 12.50
N GLY A 243 11.62 -15.05 12.92
CA GLY A 243 10.29 -14.47 12.81
C GLY A 243 10.36 -13.08 13.45
N ILE A 244 9.81 -12.05 12.83
CA ILE A 244 9.89 -10.67 13.34
C ILE A 244 9.40 -10.60 14.79
N ARG A 245 8.47 -11.48 15.18
CA ARG A 245 8.01 -11.64 16.57
C ARG A 245 9.11 -12.12 17.53
N ASP A 246 10.09 -12.87 17.02
CA ASP A 246 11.17 -13.46 17.85
C ASP A 246 12.40 -12.56 17.88
N SER A 247 12.50 -11.57 16.99
CA SER A 247 13.65 -10.66 16.88
C SER A 247 13.55 -9.41 17.79
N GLY A 248 12.39 -9.15 18.37
CA GLY A 248 12.15 -7.91 19.14
C GLY A 248 12.16 -6.63 18.27
N LEU A 249 12.12 -6.79 16.92
CA LEU A 249 12.12 -5.69 15.97
C LEU A 249 10.71 -5.13 15.67
N ASP A 250 9.66 -5.70 16.27
CA ASP A 250 8.30 -5.20 16.07
C ASP A 250 8.17 -3.83 16.75
N PRO A 251 8.10 -2.74 15.97
CA PRO A 251 8.05 -1.39 16.56
C PRO A 251 6.72 -1.21 17.27
N ASP A 252 6.79 -0.76 18.53
CA ASP A 252 5.60 -0.43 19.29
C ASP A 252 4.84 0.72 18.59
N PRO A 253 3.61 0.49 18.13
CA PRO A 253 2.81 1.49 17.43
C PRO A 253 2.62 2.76 18.26
N ASP A 254 2.38 2.63 19.58
CA ASP A 254 2.06 3.75 20.44
C ASP A 254 3.28 4.67 20.64
N VAL A 255 4.49 4.10 20.71
CA VAL A 255 5.74 4.87 20.81
C VAL A 255 5.94 5.73 19.55
N LEU A 256 5.76 5.16 18.36
CA LEU A 256 5.94 5.90 17.12
C LEU A 256 4.83 6.92 16.87
N VAL A 257 3.59 6.59 17.20
CA VAL A 257 2.44 7.50 17.10
C VAL A 257 2.62 8.68 18.04
N ASP A 258 3.04 8.45 19.28
CA ASP A 258 3.30 9.51 20.25
C ASP A 258 4.48 10.40 19.86
N ALA A 259 5.52 9.83 19.23
CA ALA A 259 6.62 10.60 18.67
C ALA A 259 6.13 11.49 17.50
N ALA A 260 5.34 10.94 16.57
CA ALA A 260 4.76 11.68 15.46
C ALA A 260 3.82 12.81 15.92
N ARG A 261 3.02 12.60 16.96
CA ARG A 261 2.16 13.65 17.55
C ARG A 261 2.93 14.85 18.09
N ARG A 262 4.11 14.60 18.65
CA ARG A 262 4.97 15.66 19.22
C ARG A 262 5.90 16.30 18.19
N ALA A 263 6.00 15.73 17.01
CA ALA A 263 6.90 16.19 15.96
C ALA A 263 6.41 17.47 15.28
N THR A 264 7.36 18.21 14.72
CA THR A 264 7.03 19.31 13.80
C THR A 264 6.84 18.75 12.41
N TRP A 265 5.70 19.04 11.82
CA TRP A 265 5.32 18.62 10.46
C TRP A 265 5.52 19.74 9.45
N CYS A 266 5.91 19.40 8.24
CA CYS A 266 6.06 20.32 7.13
C CYS A 266 5.41 19.78 5.85
N GLY A 267 5.14 20.67 4.92
CA GLY A 267 4.52 20.39 3.64
C GLY A 267 3.00 20.27 3.69
N ARG A 268 2.36 20.60 2.56
CA ARG A 268 0.92 20.50 2.35
C ARG A 268 0.64 19.70 1.08
N ALA A 269 -0.39 18.88 1.12
CA ALA A 269 -0.80 18.08 -0.02
C ALA A 269 -1.22 18.98 -1.19
N ASN A 270 -0.71 18.70 -2.39
CA ASN A 270 -1.15 19.39 -3.59
C ASN A 270 -2.55 18.95 -3.99
N ARG A 271 -3.33 19.84 -4.57
CA ARG A 271 -4.62 19.52 -5.20
C ARG A 271 -4.39 18.70 -6.46
N LEU A 272 -5.16 17.62 -6.64
CA LEU A 272 -5.02 16.71 -7.79
C LEU A 272 -6.04 16.94 -8.88
N SER A 273 -7.25 17.42 -8.54
CA SER A 273 -8.33 17.69 -9.48
C SER A 273 -8.88 19.10 -9.30
N SER A 274 -9.36 19.67 -10.42
CA SER A 274 -10.07 20.98 -10.39
C SER A 274 -11.45 20.87 -9.74
N ASP A 275 -12.11 19.72 -9.84
CA ASP A 275 -13.44 19.45 -9.30
C ASP A 275 -13.59 17.98 -8.90
N HIS A 276 -14.62 17.67 -8.10
CA HIS A 276 -14.89 16.34 -7.53
C HIS A 276 -16.37 16.01 -7.59
N VAL A 277 -16.67 14.72 -7.76
CA VAL A 277 -18.01 14.16 -7.58
C VAL A 277 -18.06 13.36 -6.29
N GLN A 278 -19.08 13.63 -5.47
CA GLN A 278 -19.30 12.92 -4.20
C GLN A 278 -19.90 11.53 -4.44
N TRP A 279 -19.34 10.53 -3.78
CA TRP A 279 -19.81 9.15 -3.82
C TRP A 279 -20.03 8.64 -2.38
N PRO A 280 -21.21 8.91 -1.77
CA PRO A 280 -21.46 8.62 -0.35
C PRO A 280 -21.25 7.17 0.05
N LEU A 281 -21.52 6.21 -0.85
CA LEU A 281 -21.33 4.79 -0.57
C LEU A 281 -19.83 4.42 -0.40
N ILE A 282 -18.92 5.15 -1.06
CA ILE A 282 -17.48 5.01 -0.86
C ILE A 282 -17.11 5.43 0.57
N GLU A 283 -17.56 6.60 1.00
CA GLU A 283 -17.31 7.10 2.35
C GLU A 283 -17.88 6.18 3.43
N GLU A 284 -19.12 5.67 3.19
CA GLU A 284 -19.76 4.72 4.10
C GLU A 284 -18.95 3.42 4.24
N VAL A 285 -18.51 2.81 3.12
CA VAL A 285 -17.75 1.56 3.18
C VAL A 285 -16.37 1.77 3.75
N THR A 286 -15.66 2.83 3.38
CA THR A 286 -14.35 3.18 3.93
C THR A 286 -14.43 3.31 5.45
N ARG A 287 -15.41 4.07 5.97
CA ARG A 287 -15.59 4.22 7.41
C ARG A 287 -15.93 2.90 8.10
N ALA A 288 -16.79 2.07 7.48
CA ALA A 288 -17.25 0.81 8.07
C ALA A 288 -16.20 -0.31 8.04
N THR A 289 -15.19 -0.20 7.18
CA THR A 289 -14.10 -1.17 7.05
C THR A 289 -12.83 -0.73 7.78
N ARG A 290 -12.79 0.48 8.35
CA ARG A 290 -11.66 0.94 9.16
C ARG A 290 -11.34 -0.06 10.26
N TYR A 291 -10.08 -0.44 10.33
CA TYR A 291 -9.57 -1.37 11.32
C TYR A 291 -9.19 -0.64 12.61
N PRO A 292 -9.93 -0.84 13.72
CA PRO A 292 -9.68 -0.12 14.97
C PRO A 292 -8.49 -0.63 15.77
N GLY A 293 -7.79 -1.66 15.30
CA GLY A 293 -6.75 -2.35 16.03
C GLY A 293 -7.25 -3.54 16.86
N VAL A 294 -6.32 -4.36 17.32
CA VAL A 294 -6.62 -5.45 18.27
C VAL A 294 -6.87 -4.82 19.63
N ARG A 295 -8.10 -4.89 20.12
CA ARG A 295 -8.38 -4.53 21.51
C ARG A 295 -7.71 -5.55 22.42
N ASP A 296 -6.79 -5.11 23.26
CA ASP A 296 -6.28 -5.94 24.36
C ASP A 296 -7.45 -6.35 25.25
N PRO A 297 -7.73 -7.63 25.44
CA PRO A 297 -8.79 -8.09 26.34
C PRO A 297 -8.63 -7.59 27.80
N GLY A 298 -7.44 -7.07 28.16
CA GLY A 298 -7.11 -6.56 29.49
C GLY A 298 -7.46 -5.09 29.75
N SER A 299 -7.67 -4.26 28.71
CA SER A 299 -8.05 -2.86 28.89
C SER A 299 -9.56 -2.72 29.07
N ARG A 300 -10.04 -3.00 30.28
CA ARG A 300 -11.41 -2.61 30.68
C ARG A 300 -11.47 -1.09 30.79
N ILE A 301 -12.04 -0.43 29.80
CA ILE A 301 -12.55 0.94 29.97
C ILE A 301 -13.65 0.84 31.02
N ARG A 302 -13.42 1.47 32.18
CA ARG A 302 -14.49 1.78 33.13
C ARG A 302 -15.45 2.74 32.44
N ASP A 303 -16.74 2.44 32.61
CA ASP A 303 -17.92 3.24 32.30
C ASP A 303 -18.54 3.06 30.90
N GLN A 304 -19.43 2.03 30.85
CA GLN A 304 -20.85 2.21 30.52
C GLN A 304 -21.55 0.89 30.76
N LYS A 305 -22.57 0.89 31.66
CA LYS A 305 -23.44 -0.25 31.92
C LYS A 305 -24.12 -0.68 30.62
N PRO A 306 -24.12 -1.99 30.30
CA PRO A 306 -24.91 -2.48 29.17
C PRO A 306 -26.39 -2.49 29.54
N ASP A 307 -27.22 -2.03 28.62
CA ASP A 307 -28.67 -2.25 28.60
C ASP A 307 -28.91 -3.77 28.37
N GLU A 308 -29.43 -4.43 29.37
CA GLU A 308 -29.82 -5.85 29.34
C GLU A 308 -31.14 -6.05 28.59
N SER A 309 -31.11 -6.01 27.26
CA SER A 309 -32.20 -6.61 26.48
C SER A 309 -31.77 -6.87 25.04
N ARG A 310 -31.10 -7.98 24.77
CA ARG A 310 -31.22 -8.78 23.53
C ARG A 310 -30.28 -9.98 23.55
N THR A 311 -30.84 -11.08 24.01
CA THR A 311 -30.27 -12.43 23.75
C THR A 311 -30.62 -12.86 22.33
N SER A 312 -29.63 -13.19 21.54
CA SER A 312 -29.63 -14.41 20.69
C SER A 312 -28.28 -14.54 19.98
N GLY A 313 -27.66 -15.71 20.15
CA GLY A 313 -26.31 -15.98 19.75
C GLY A 313 -26.13 -16.21 18.26
N SER A 314 -24.98 -15.78 17.76
CA SER A 314 -24.26 -16.48 16.71
C SER A 314 -22.76 -16.29 16.97
N ARG A 315 -22.07 -17.38 17.25
CA ARG A 315 -20.61 -17.41 17.37
C ARG A 315 -20.01 -17.12 15.99
N ILE A 316 -19.20 -16.07 15.88
CA ILE A 316 -18.34 -15.83 14.73
C ILE A 316 -17.14 -16.78 14.89
N PRO A 317 -16.78 -17.59 13.87
CA PRO A 317 -15.60 -18.47 13.94
C PRO A 317 -14.30 -17.64 14.00
N ASP A 318 -13.34 -18.13 14.79
CA ASP A 318 -11.99 -17.59 14.90
C ASP A 318 -11.31 -17.55 13.51
N PRO A 319 -10.77 -16.39 13.05
CA PRO A 319 -10.13 -16.29 11.74
C PRO A 319 -8.85 -17.15 11.59
N ARG A 320 -8.38 -17.82 12.63
CA ARG A 320 -7.20 -18.68 12.61
C ARG A 320 -7.48 -20.11 12.14
N THR A 321 -8.73 -20.46 11.84
CA THR A 321 -9.13 -21.82 11.44
C THR A 321 -9.49 -21.97 9.97
N PHE A 322 -8.81 -21.29 9.05
CA PHE A 322 -8.87 -21.69 7.65
C PHE A 322 -7.80 -22.74 7.38
N PRO A 323 -8.19 -23.98 7.01
CA PRO A 323 -7.23 -24.99 6.61
C PRO A 323 -6.56 -24.54 5.30
N LEU A 324 -5.23 -24.59 5.29
CA LEU A 324 -4.45 -24.52 4.06
C LEU A 324 -4.92 -25.65 3.14
N VAL A 325 -5.65 -25.34 2.10
CA VAL A 325 -5.95 -26.28 1.01
C VAL A 325 -4.65 -26.48 0.24
N THR A 326 -3.89 -27.49 0.62
CA THR A 326 -2.85 -28.07 -0.21
C THR A 326 -3.56 -28.91 -1.27
N SER A 327 -3.86 -28.32 -2.44
CA SER A 327 -4.24 -29.08 -3.60
C SER A 327 -2.99 -29.72 -4.20
N SER A 328 -2.78 -31.00 -3.91
CA SER A 328 -1.91 -31.88 -4.68
C SER A 328 -2.52 -32.07 -6.06
N PHE A 329 -2.04 -31.34 -7.05
CA PHE A 329 -2.27 -31.69 -8.45
C PHE A 329 -1.19 -32.68 -8.92
N GLY A 330 -1.47 -33.97 -8.75
CA GLY A 330 -0.86 -35.00 -9.54
C GLY A 330 -1.71 -35.19 -10.81
N GLY A 331 -1.10 -35.14 -11.98
CA GLY A 331 -1.79 -35.44 -13.24
C GLY A 331 -1.07 -34.86 -14.43
N GLU A 332 -0.37 -35.75 -15.16
CA GLU A 332 0.17 -35.49 -16.49
C GLU A 332 -0.87 -34.87 -17.43
N ALA A 333 -0.57 -33.70 -18.02
CA ALA A 333 -1.23 -33.24 -19.22
C ALA A 333 -0.28 -32.44 -20.11
N ARG A 334 0.22 -33.11 -21.09
CA ARG A 334 0.62 -32.76 -22.48
C ARG A 334 0.63 -31.27 -22.82
N SER A 335 1.83 -30.82 -23.18
CA SER A 335 2.08 -29.64 -24.01
C SER A 335 1.25 -29.64 -25.29
N ARG A 336 0.32 -28.69 -25.44
CA ARG A 336 -0.11 -28.16 -26.74
C ARG A 336 -0.69 -26.75 -26.61
N SER A 337 -0.01 -25.83 -27.31
CA SER A 337 -0.54 -24.56 -27.88
C SER A 337 -1.19 -23.51 -26.95
N ILE A 338 -0.37 -22.66 -26.39
CA ILE A 338 -0.73 -21.26 -26.12
C ILE A 338 -0.01 -20.40 -27.18
N ARG A 339 -0.49 -20.43 -28.40
CA ARG A 339 -0.08 -19.54 -29.50
C ARG A 339 -1.25 -19.01 -30.34
N ALA A 340 -2.44 -18.86 -29.73
CA ALA A 340 -3.61 -18.40 -30.49
C ALA A 340 -4.55 -17.46 -29.68
N ALA A 341 -4.00 -16.53 -28.86
CA ALA A 341 -4.85 -15.55 -28.17
C ALA A 341 -4.29 -14.11 -28.19
N PHE A 342 -3.33 -13.80 -29.05
CA PHE A 342 -2.79 -12.43 -29.17
C PHE A 342 -2.93 -11.83 -30.58
N SER A 343 -3.96 -12.22 -31.33
CA SER A 343 -4.19 -11.66 -32.67
C SER A 343 -5.66 -11.31 -32.95
N SER A 344 -6.32 -10.60 -31.99
CA SER A 344 -7.61 -9.94 -32.34
C SER A 344 -8.00 -8.88 -31.30
N ALA A 345 -7.23 -7.80 -31.23
CA ALA A 345 -7.65 -6.56 -30.55
C ALA A 345 -7.06 -5.32 -31.24
N THR A 346 -7.13 -5.30 -32.57
CA THR A 346 -7.00 -4.08 -33.36
C THR A 346 -8.28 -3.94 -34.15
N HIS A 347 -9.27 -3.26 -33.56
CA HIS A 347 -10.34 -2.50 -34.21
C HIS A 347 -11.37 -2.13 -33.15
N PHE A 348 -11.25 -0.94 -32.60
CA PHE A 348 -12.41 -0.08 -32.31
C PHE A 348 -11.92 1.37 -32.26
N SER A 349 -12.46 2.12 -33.22
CA SER A 349 -12.35 3.55 -33.47
C SER A 349 -12.79 4.37 -32.28
#